data_24923fd6207552b41000af9d36bed05d
#
_entry.id   24923fd6207552b41000af9d36bed05d
#
_cell.length_a   1.000
_cell.length_b   1.000
_cell.length_c   1.000
_cell.angle_alpha   90.00
_cell.angle_beta   90.00
_cell.angle_gamma   90.00
#
_symmetry.space_group_name_H-M   'P 1'
#
loop_
_entity.id
_entity.type
_entity.pdbx_description
1 polymer ?
#
loop_
_entity_poly.entity_id
_entity_poly.type
_entity_poly.pdbx_seq_one_letter_code
_entity_poly.pdbx_strand_id
1 'polypeptide(L)'
;SIQDLSPRTRRVLARLLLALVIALPCIALAAPPSWAPAHGWRKKNDPAYAGYSGRQWERDYGVSLGRCDRAEVGAVLGGAAGGAIGAAAAQDGQRAVAIVAGTVIGAAIGAEIGRRMDQADRSCVGHALELAAPGQTVAWRNHNTGIAYQLTPMKEANGTDEGCRKFRLIATGGFGLSEGRAVACAGTDGKWRPGPEVRLGQR
;
A
#
# COMPACT_ATOMS: atom_id res chain seq x y z
N SER A 1 -34.45 -41.69 24.27
CA SER A 1 -33.51 -42.06 23.21
C SER A 1 -34.16 -41.77 21.85
N ILE A 2 -33.39 -41.45 20.83
CA ILE A 2 -33.91 -41.11 19.48
C ILE A 2 -34.70 -42.29 18.85
N GLN A 3 -34.59 -43.46 19.46
CA GLN A 3 -35.29 -44.70 19.01
C GLN A 3 -36.76 -44.72 19.41
N ASP A 4 -37.22 -43.91 20.35
CA ASP A 4 -38.59 -43.90 20.88
C ASP A 4 -39.52 -42.93 20.13
N LEU A 5 -39.00 -42.22 19.12
CA LEU A 5 -39.78 -41.28 18.31
C LEU A 5 -40.59 -42.00 17.22
N SER A 6 -41.84 -41.54 17.05
CA SER A 6 -42.72 -42.09 16.02
C SER A 6 -42.09 -41.97 14.60
N PRO A 7 -42.39 -42.86 13.67
CA PRO A 7 -41.81 -42.83 12.32
C PRO A 7 -42.10 -41.53 11.55
N ARG A 8 -43.16 -40.82 11.88
CA ARG A 8 -43.47 -39.49 11.34
C ARG A 8 -42.51 -38.42 11.88
N THR A 9 -42.25 -38.42 13.20
CA THR A 9 -41.36 -37.46 13.88
C THR A 9 -39.91 -37.64 13.40
N ARG A 10 -39.47 -38.89 13.18
CA ARG A 10 -38.14 -39.19 12.62
C ARG A 10 -37.98 -38.63 11.21
N ARG A 11 -38.98 -38.75 10.35
CA ARG A 11 -38.94 -38.21 8.97
C ARG A 11 -38.92 -36.68 8.97
N VAL A 12 -39.65 -36.04 9.87
CA VAL A 12 -39.63 -34.55 10.01
C VAL A 12 -38.29 -34.08 10.50
N LEU A 13 -37.72 -34.69 11.56
CA LEU A 13 -36.39 -34.38 12.07
C LEU A 13 -35.29 -34.58 11.04
N ALA A 14 -35.33 -35.71 10.28
CA ALA A 14 -34.37 -35.96 9.22
C ALA A 14 -34.43 -34.92 8.09
N ARG A 15 -35.64 -34.46 7.73
CA ARG A 15 -35.82 -33.39 6.74
C ARG A 15 -35.36 -32.04 7.25
N LEU A 16 -35.57 -31.71 8.52
CA LEU A 16 -35.09 -30.49 9.13
C LEU A 16 -33.57 -30.47 9.26
N LEU A 17 -32.94 -31.60 9.63
CA LEU A 17 -31.49 -31.73 9.68
C LEU A 17 -30.86 -31.62 8.30
N LEU A 18 -31.48 -32.25 7.29
CA LEU A 18 -31.03 -32.16 5.91
C LEU A 18 -31.15 -30.73 5.37
N ALA A 19 -32.26 -30.05 5.67
CA ALA A 19 -32.43 -28.63 5.29
C ALA A 19 -31.42 -27.71 5.99
N LEU A 20 -31.06 -28.00 7.25
CA LEU A 20 -30.06 -27.23 8.00
C LEU A 20 -28.66 -27.40 7.43
N VAL A 21 -28.30 -28.58 6.93
CA VAL A 21 -27.01 -28.85 6.29
C VAL A 21 -26.91 -28.16 4.91
N ILE A 22 -28.04 -28.07 4.17
CA ILE A 22 -28.06 -27.36 2.88
C ILE A 22 -28.07 -25.83 3.04
N ALA A 23 -28.55 -25.32 4.20
CA ALA A 23 -28.62 -23.90 4.49
C ALA A 23 -27.31 -23.31 5.05
N LEU A 24 -26.27 -24.12 5.28
CA LEU A 24 -24.95 -23.60 5.58
C LEU A 24 -24.44 -22.84 4.34
N PRO A 25 -24.39 -21.49 4.36
CA PRO A 25 -23.77 -20.78 3.24
C PRO A 25 -22.32 -21.25 3.20
N CYS A 26 -21.92 -21.89 2.09
CA CYS A 26 -20.52 -21.94 1.72
C CYS A 26 -20.06 -20.48 1.58
N ILE A 27 -19.53 -19.91 2.66
CA ILE A 27 -18.74 -18.69 2.58
C ILE A 27 -17.50 -19.12 1.81
N ALA A 28 -17.63 -19.19 0.50
CA ALA A 28 -16.49 -19.25 -0.38
C ALA A 28 -15.75 -17.94 -0.15
N LEU A 29 -14.72 -17.96 0.67
CA LEU A 29 -13.68 -16.93 0.70
C LEU A 29 -13.04 -16.97 -0.69
N ALA A 30 -13.67 -16.26 -1.63
CA ALA A 30 -13.18 -16.17 -3.00
C ALA A 30 -11.88 -15.38 -2.97
N ALA A 31 -10.77 -16.09 -2.77
CA ALA A 31 -9.45 -15.52 -2.95
C ALA A 31 -9.32 -15.11 -4.43
N PRO A 32 -8.86 -13.88 -4.69
CA PRO A 32 -8.62 -13.46 -6.07
C PRO A 32 -7.56 -14.38 -6.70
N PRO A 33 -7.68 -14.70 -8.00
CA PRO A 33 -6.71 -15.52 -8.72
C PRO A 33 -5.28 -14.96 -8.56
N SER A 34 -4.26 -15.81 -8.66
CA SER A 34 -2.85 -15.41 -8.48
C SER A 34 -2.38 -14.31 -9.46
N TRP A 35 -3.00 -14.26 -10.65
CA TRP A 35 -2.73 -13.26 -11.68
C TRP A 35 -3.51 -11.95 -11.50
N ALA A 36 -4.52 -11.90 -10.61
CA ALA A 36 -5.29 -10.67 -10.42
C ALA A 36 -4.53 -9.71 -9.50
N PRO A 37 -4.40 -8.43 -9.86
CA PRO A 37 -3.73 -7.41 -9.06
C PRO A 37 -4.58 -6.96 -7.86
N ALA A 38 -4.98 -7.93 -7.02
CA ALA A 38 -5.83 -7.69 -5.86
C ALA A 38 -5.00 -7.27 -4.63
N HIS A 39 -4.15 -6.26 -4.78
CA HIS A 39 -3.18 -5.82 -3.76
C HIS A 39 -3.82 -5.53 -2.39
N GLY A 40 -4.96 -4.85 -2.35
CA GLY A 40 -5.66 -4.55 -1.10
C GLY A 40 -6.18 -5.79 -0.38
N TRP A 41 -6.68 -6.79 -1.11
CA TRP A 41 -7.13 -8.05 -0.55
C TRP A 41 -5.94 -8.90 -0.09
N ARG A 42 -4.89 -9.02 -0.92
CA ARG A 42 -3.68 -9.79 -0.61
C ARG A 42 -2.98 -9.26 0.63
N LYS A 43 -2.82 -7.95 0.75
CA LYS A 43 -2.25 -7.31 1.92
C LYS A 43 -2.96 -7.70 3.23
N LYS A 44 -4.28 -7.89 3.17
CA LYS A 44 -5.10 -8.26 4.34
C LYS A 44 -5.07 -9.75 4.66
N ASN A 45 -4.96 -10.61 3.64
CA ASN A 45 -5.28 -12.02 3.74
C ASN A 45 -4.14 -12.95 3.30
N ASP A 46 -3.09 -12.42 2.70
CA ASP A 46 -1.94 -13.17 2.21
C ASP A 46 -0.67 -12.77 2.99
N PRO A 47 -0.20 -13.63 3.92
CA PRO A 47 1.02 -13.35 4.68
C PRO A 47 2.28 -13.26 3.80
N ALA A 48 2.24 -13.83 2.59
CA ALA A 48 3.34 -13.80 1.62
C ALA A 48 3.25 -12.61 0.66
N TYR A 49 2.30 -11.69 0.87
CA TYR A 49 2.17 -10.52 0.00
C TYR A 49 3.41 -9.63 0.08
N ALA A 50 4.07 -9.48 -1.04
CA ALA A 50 5.37 -8.83 -1.16
C ALA A 50 5.32 -7.39 -1.72
N GLY A 51 4.15 -6.76 -1.80
CA GLY A 51 4.00 -5.41 -2.36
C GLY A 51 4.16 -5.33 -3.87
N TYR A 52 4.25 -4.11 -4.41
CA TYR A 52 4.36 -3.87 -5.87
C TYR A 52 5.76 -4.16 -6.43
N SER A 53 6.80 -4.01 -5.61
CA SER A 53 8.19 -4.31 -6.00
C SER A 53 8.55 -5.78 -5.87
N GLY A 54 7.66 -6.61 -5.37
CA GLY A 54 7.94 -7.99 -4.99
C GLY A 54 8.80 -8.14 -3.72
N ARG A 55 9.08 -7.02 -3.01
CA ARG A 55 9.81 -7.04 -1.74
C ARG A 55 8.86 -7.24 -0.57
N GLN A 56 9.29 -7.99 0.43
CA GLN A 56 8.62 -8.07 1.72
C GLN A 56 9.07 -6.91 2.60
N TRP A 57 8.11 -6.30 3.30
CA TRP A 57 8.34 -5.20 4.22
C TRP A 57 7.88 -5.63 5.61
N GLU A 58 8.77 -5.58 6.60
CA GLU A 58 8.46 -5.96 7.99
C GLU A 58 7.39 -5.06 8.61
N ARG A 59 7.35 -3.79 8.18
CA ARG A 59 6.44 -2.78 8.70
C ARG A 59 5.77 -2.00 7.59
N ASP A 60 4.53 -1.63 7.80
CA ASP A 60 3.78 -0.78 6.87
C ASP A 60 3.76 0.70 7.27
N TYR A 61 4.33 1.02 8.42
CA TYR A 61 4.38 2.39 8.99
C TYR A 61 3.00 3.07 9.04
N GLY A 62 1.92 2.31 9.21
CA GLY A 62 0.55 2.80 9.28
C GLY A 62 -0.11 3.05 7.93
N VAL A 63 0.52 2.70 6.81
CA VAL A 63 -0.03 2.90 5.45
C VAL A 63 -1.38 2.20 5.27
N SER A 64 -1.57 1.01 5.85
CA SER A 64 -2.86 0.30 5.81
C SER A 64 -3.99 1.07 6.49
N LEU A 65 -3.66 1.95 7.43
CA LEU A 65 -4.58 2.82 8.15
C LEU A 65 -4.73 4.20 7.50
N GLY A 66 -4.20 4.40 6.29
CA GLY A 66 -4.28 5.67 5.57
C GLY A 66 -3.37 6.78 6.11
N ARG A 67 -2.31 6.43 6.84
CA ARG A 67 -1.33 7.38 7.37
C ARG A 67 0.09 6.83 7.20
N CYS A 68 1.09 7.71 7.30
CA CYS A 68 2.48 7.29 7.42
C CYS A 68 3.05 7.79 8.76
N ASP A 69 3.59 6.87 9.56
CA ASP A 69 4.33 7.21 10.77
C ASP A 69 5.74 7.67 10.41
N ARG A 70 5.85 8.97 10.14
CA ARG A 70 7.09 9.60 9.73
C ARG A 70 8.16 9.54 10.81
N ALA A 71 7.78 9.53 12.09
CA ALA A 71 8.73 9.46 13.20
C ALA A 71 9.38 8.07 13.24
N GLU A 72 8.59 7.02 13.10
CA GLU A 72 9.08 5.64 13.06
C GLU A 72 9.96 5.40 11.82
N VAL A 73 9.53 5.87 10.65
CA VAL A 73 10.33 5.86 9.41
C VAL A 73 11.65 6.59 9.61
N GLY A 74 11.62 7.79 10.21
CA GLY A 74 12.81 8.59 10.48
C GLY A 74 13.78 7.93 11.44
N ALA A 75 13.28 7.24 12.47
CA ALA A 75 14.09 6.49 13.42
C ALA A 75 14.86 5.34 12.74
N VAL A 76 14.22 4.61 11.83
CA VAL A 76 14.87 3.55 11.04
C VAL A 76 15.95 4.14 10.13
N LEU A 77 15.68 5.25 9.47
CA LEU A 77 16.65 5.92 8.58
C LEU A 77 17.81 6.54 9.39
N GLY A 78 17.52 7.18 10.52
CA GLY A 78 18.51 7.78 11.39
C GLY A 78 19.41 6.76 12.07
N GLY A 79 18.83 5.63 12.49
CA GLY A 79 19.58 4.50 13.03
C GLY A 79 20.53 3.89 11.99
N ALA A 80 20.12 3.86 10.71
CA ALA A 80 20.97 3.42 9.60
C ALA A 80 22.12 4.42 9.28
N ALA A 81 21.89 5.72 9.48
CA ALA A 81 22.88 6.77 9.22
C ALA A 81 23.88 6.97 10.39
N GLY A 82 23.50 6.56 11.60
CA GLY A 82 24.23 6.86 12.84
C GLY A 82 25.32 5.86 13.25
N GLY A 83 25.56 4.76 12.51
CA GLY A 83 26.58 3.80 12.90
C GLY A 83 26.83 2.68 11.90
N ALA A 84 27.97 1.98 12.06
CA ALA A 84 28.35 0.80 11.26
C ALA A 84 27.29 -0.34 11.31
N ILE A 85 26.38 -0.30 12.27
CA ILE A 85 25.24 -1.22 12.41
C ILE A 85 24.22 -0.96 11.31
N GLY A 86 24.06 0.32 10.87
CA GLY A 86 23.14 0.68 9.79
C GLY A 86 23.54 0.14 8.42
N ALA A 87 24.84 0.04 8.15
CA ALA A 87 25.34 -0.53 6.89
C ALA A 87 25.06 -2.03 6.79
N ALA A 88 25.17 -2.78 7.89
CA ALA A 88 24.85 -4.21 7.95
C ALA A 88 23.33 -4.46 7.84
N ALA A 89 22.50 -3.60 8.44
CA ALA A 89 21.04 -3.67 8.32
C ALA A 89 20.55 -3.31 6.90
N ALA A 90 21.30 -2.49 6.16
CA ALA A 90 21.02 -2.18 4.77
C ALA A 90 21.35 -3.33 3.79
N GLN A 91 22.17 -4.29 4.22
CA GLN A 91 22.48 -5.49 3.41
C GLN A 91 21.43 -6.58 3.55
N ASP A 92 20.73 -6.68 4.65
CA ASP A 92 19.56 -7.52 4.79
C ASP A 92 18.35 -6.79 4.19
N GLY A 93 18.07 -7.02 2.92
CA GLY A 93 17.08 -6.34 2.11
C GLY A 93 15.64 -6.30 2.67
N GLN A 94 15.41 -6.85 3.86
CA GLN A 94 14.12 -6.91 4.56
C GLN A 94 13.83 -5.68 5.42
N ARG A 95 14.86 -4.89 5.81
CA ARG A 95 14.70 -3.73 6.71
C ARG A 95 14.75 -2.39 6.00
N ALA A 96 15.00 -2.39 4.69
CA ALA A 96 15.06 -1.15 3.92
C ALA A 96 13.66 -0.53 3.79
N VAL A 97 13.59 0.79 3.96
CA VAL A 97 12.37 1.56 3.72
C VAL A 97 12.24 1.83 2.23
N ALA A 98 11.05 1.66 1.64
CA ALA A 98 10.82 2.03 0.25
C ALA A 98 11.00 3.54 0.07
N ILE A 99 11.79 3.96 -0.93
CA ILE A 99 12.14 5.35 -1.16
C ILE A 99 11.74 5.75 -2.59
N VAL A 100 11.18 6.94 -2.72
CA VAL A 100 10.88 7.53 -4.03
C VAL A 100 11.98 8.50 -4.46
N ALA A 101 12.34 8.49 -5.73
CA ALA A 101 13.27 9.46 -6.29
C ALA A 101 12.67 10.88 -6.26
N GLY A 102 13.48 11.88 -5.88
CA GLY A 102 13.03 13.27 -5.79
C GLY A 102 12.49 13.84 -7.10
N THR A 103 12.95 13.32 -8.24
CA THR A 103 12.46 13.68 -9.58
C THR A 103 10.99 13.31 -9.78
N VAL A 104 10.53 12.17 -9.24
CA VAL A 104 9.11 11.75 -9.28
C VAL A 104 8.25 12.76 -8.53
N ILE A 105 8.69 13.15 -7.34
CA ILE A 105 7.99 14.10 -6.48
C ILE A 105 7.96 15.49 -7.15
N GLY A 106 9.11 15.93 -7.66
CA GLY A 106 9.21 17.21 -8.37
C GLY A 106 8.30 17.30 -9.59
N ALA A 107 8.11 16.22 -10.30
CA ALA A 107 7.15 16.14 -11.41
C ALA A 107 5.69 16.24 -10.95
N ALA A 108 5.38 15.71 -9.76
CA ALA A 108 4.02 15.73 -9.21
C ALA A 108 3.62 17.10 -8.63
N ILE A 109 4.43 17.65 -7.72
CA ILE A 109 4.07 18.84 -6.92
C ILE A 109 4.99 20.05 -7.11
N GLY A 110 5.89 19.99 -8.09
CA GLY A 110 6.88 21.02 -8.34
C GLY A 110 8.20 20.80 -7.60
N ALA A 111 9.29 21.15 -8.29
CA ALA A 111 10.64 20.86 -7.83
C ALA A 111 10.99 21.57 -6.49
N GLU A 112 10.47 22.77 -6.27
CA GLU A 112 10.72 23.50 -5.02
C GLU A 112 10.13 22.81 -3.80
N ILE A 113 8.86 22.41 -3.89
CA ILE A 113 8.19 21.68 -2.80
C ILE A 113 8.83 20.31 -2.61
N GLY A 114 9.15 19.63 -3.71
CA GLY A 114 9.85 18.35 -3.67
C GLY A 114 11.23 18.41 -3.01
N ARG A 115 11.96 19.52 -3.13
CA ARG A 115 13.24 19.73 -2.42
C ARG A 115 13.05 19.91 -0.90
N ARG A 116 11.90 20.37 -0.44
CA ARG A 116 11.58 20.50 1.00
C ARG A 116 11.22 19.17 1.66
N MET A 117 10.95 18.13 0.88
CA MET A 117 10.78 16.77 1.39
C MET A 117 12.11 16.21 1.86
N ASP A 118 12.18 15.81 3.12
CA ASP A 118 13.30 15.06 3.65
C ASP A 118 13.20 13.56 3.31
N GLN A 119 14.15 12.79 3.79
CA GLN A 119 14.23 11.37 3.49
C GLN A 119 13.05 10.58 4.09
N ALA A 120 12.55 10.97 5.27
CA ALA A 120 11.39 10.34 5.88
C ALA A 120 10.11 10.59 5.06
N ASP A 121 9.91 11.82 4.56
CA ASP A 121 8.80 12.13 3.66
C ASP A 121 8.86 11.29 2.37
N ARG A 122 10.05 11.20 1.76
CA ARG A 122 10.26 10.40 0.54
C ARG A 122 10.01 8.90 0.77
N SER A 123 10.31 8.42 1.97
CA SER A 123 10.02 7.04 2.35
C SER A 123 8.53 6.83 2.60
N CYS A 124 7.82 7.81 3.17
CA CYS A 124 6.35 7.76 3.26
C CYS A 124 5.70 7.66 1.87
N VAL A 125 6.20 8.42 0.88
CA VAL A 125 5.74 8.29 -0.51
C VAL A 125 6.03 6.88 -1.04
N GLY A 126 7.26 6.38 -0.86
CA GLY A 126 7.66 5.05 -1.32
C GLY A 126 6.80 3.94 -0.73
N HIS A 127 6.58 3.94 0.60
CA HIS A 127 5.71 2.96 1.26
C HIS A 127 4.25 3.08 0.87
N ALA A 128 3.74 4.30 0.66
CA ALA A 128 2.38 4.49 0.16
C ALA A 128 2.22 3.94 -1.26
N LEU A 129 3.22 4.13 -2.13
CA LEU A 129 3.23 3.52 -3.46
C LEU A 129 3.33 2.00 -3.40
N GLU A 130 4.05 1.45 -2.44
CA GLU A 130 4.23 0.01 -2.27
C GLU A 130 2.99 -0.68 -1.72
N LEU A 131 2.38 -0.12 -0.68
CA LEU A 131 1.44 -0.83 0.18
C LEU A 131 0.02 -0.28 0.19
N ALA A 132 -0.23 0.97 -0.24
CA ALA A 132 -1.59 1.51 -0.24
C ALA A 132 -2.44 0.92 -1.38
N ALA A 133 -3.70 0.65 -1.09
CA ALA A 133 -4.66 0.21 -2.10
C ALA A 133 -4.95 1.34 -3.12
N PRO A 134 -5.28 1.02 -4.38
CA PRO A 134 -5.73 2.01 -5.35
C PRO A 134 -6.94 2.79 -4.81
N GLY A 135 -6.84 4.12 -4.80
CA GLY A 135 -7.85 5.02 -4.24
C GLY A 135 -7.72 5.28 -2.73
N GLN A 136 -6.87 4.55 -2.03
CA GLN A 136 -6.60 4.81 -0.61
C GLN A 136 -5.69 6.02 -0.46
N THR A 137 -6.13 7.05 0.27
CA THR A 137 -5.29 8.19 0.60
C THR A 137 -4.45 7.89 1.84
N VAL A 138 -3.15 8.15 1.74
CA VAL A 138 -2.18 8.09 2.85
C VAL A 138 -1.74 9.52 3.15
N ALA A 139 -1.91 9.95 4.41
CA ALA A 139 -1.61 11.31 4.83
C ALA A 139 -0.52 11.34 5.91
N TRP A 140 0.32 12.37 5.89
CA TRP A 140 1.28 12.67 6.95
C TRP A 140 1.61 14.15 6.98
N ARG A 141 2.24 14.60 8.05
CA ARG A 141 2.73 15.96 8.23
C ARG A 141 4.21 15.96 8.57
N ASN A 142 4.97 16.82 7.93
CA ASN A 142 6.34 17.12 8.31
C ASN A 142 6.32 18.30 9.29
N HIS A 143 6.57 18.02 10.56
CA HIS A 143 6.54 19.04 11.60
C HIS A 143 7.69 20.05 11.49
N ASN A 144 8.80 19.70 10.84
CA ASN A 144 9.95 20.58 10.66
C ASN A 144 9.69 21.67 9.59
N THR A 145 8.94 21.29 8.54
CA THR A 145 8.61 22.20 7.44
C THR A 145 7.19 22.77 7.52
N GLY A 146 6.34 22.20 8.40
CA GLY A 146 4.92 22.53 8.51
C GLY A 146 4.07 22.03 7.36
N ILE A 147 4.63 21.29 6.40
CA ILE A 147 3.93 20.81 5.21
C ILE A 147 3.17 19.53 5.52
N ALA A 148 1.89 19.50 5.12
CA ALA A 148 1.06 18.30 5.12
C ALA A 148 1.01 17.71 3.72
N TYR A 149 1.11 16.39 3.63
CA TYR A 149 1.10 15.64 2.38
C TYR A 149 -0.04 14.63 2.36
N GLN A 150 -0.62 14.39 1.17
CA GLN A 150 -1.59 13.34 0.93
C GLN A 150 -1.25 12.67 -0.39
N LEU A 151 -1.05 11.37 -0.37
CA LEU A 151 -0.79 10.56 -1.55
C LEU A 151 -1.93 9.58 -1.76
N THR A 152 -2.43 9.51 -2.99
CA THR A 152 -3.47 8.56 -3.39
C THR A 152 -3.01 7.82 -4.62
N PRO A 153 -2.64 6.53 -4.51
CA PRO A 153 -2.42 5.70 -5.69
C PRO A 153 -3.72 5.61 -6.49
N MET A 154 -3.64 5.78 -7.79
CA MET A 154 -4.79 5.75 -8.68
C MET A 154 -5.05 4.31 -9.13
N LYS A 155 -6.31 4.02 -9.51
CA LYS A 155 -6.62 2.79 -10.23
C LYS A 155 -5.89 2.82 -11.57
N GLU A 156 -5.29 1.71 -11.93
CA GLU A 156 -4.65 1.56 -13.23
C GLU A 156 -5.70 1.64 -14.32
N ALA A 157 -5.49 2.54 -15.29
CA ALA A 157 -6.13 2.40 -16.59
C ALA A 157 -5.33 1.31 -17.33
N ASN A 158 -6.04 0.41 -18.03
CA ASN A 158 -5.43 -0.67 -18.81
C ASN A 158 -4.20 -0.18 -19.57
N GLY A 159 -3.02 -0.76 -19.31
CA GLY A 159 -1.80 -0.50 -20.07
C GLY A 159 -0.63 0.16 -19.31
N THR A 160 -0.64 0.22 -17.98
CA THR A 160 0.59 0.57 -17.24
C THR A 160 1.51 -0.65 -17.17
N ASP A 161 2.81 -0.43 -17.44
CA ASP A 161 3.85 -1.47 -17.32
C ASP A 161 3.79 -2.09 -15.91
N GLU A 162 4.01 -3.42 -15.82
CA GLU A 162 4.08 -4.14 -14.56
C GLU A 162 5.08 -3.43 -13.61
N GLY A 163 4.65 -3.18 -12.38
CA GLY A 163 5.46 -2.50 -11.38
C GLY A 163 5.40 -0.96 -11.40
N CYS A 164 4.64 -0.34 -12.31
CA CYS A 164 4.43 1.11 -12.33
C CYS A 164 3.12 1.50 -11.67
N ARG A 165 3.10 2.63 -10.98
CA ARG A 165 1.89 3.19 -10.35
C ARG A 165 1.71 4.66 -10.69
N LYS A 166 0.52 4.99 -11.16
CA LYS A 166 0.06 6.37 -11.23
C LYS A 166 -0.47 6.80 -9.87
N PHE A 167 -0.12 7.99 -9.44
CA PHE A 167 -0.59 8.53 -8.17
C PHE A 167 -0.88 10.01 -8.26
N ARG A 168 -1.70 10.50 -7.33
CA ARG A 168 -1.94 11.90 -7.03
C ARG A 168 -1.21 12.25 -5.74
N LEU A 169 -0.51 13.36 -5.73
CA LEU A 169 0.14 13.91 -4.55
C LEU A 169 -0.33 15.34 -4.31
N ILE A 170 -0.71 15.63 -3.09
CA ILE A 170 -1.11 16.96 -2.62
C ILE A 170 -0.14 17.37 -1.53
N ALA A 171 0.33 18.62 -1.58
CA ALA A 171 1.11 19.25 -0.53
C ALA A 171 0.41 20.55 -0.11
N THR A 172 0.24 20.75 1.19
CA THR A 172 -0.38 21.95 1.76
C THR A 172 0.53 22.53 2.84
N GLY A 173 0.84 23.81 2.73
CA GLY A 173 1.72 24.53 3.64
C GLY A 173 1.56 26.03 3.54
N GLY A 174 2.53 26.80 4.04
CA GLY A 174 2.53 28.27 3.95
C GLY A 174 2.51 28.85 2.53
N PHE A 175 2.81 28.02 1.51
CA PHE A 175 2.70 28.37 0.09
C PHE A 175 1.29 28.10 -0.50
N GLY A 176 0.33 27.67 0.33
CA GLY A 176 -0.99 27.24 -0.10
C GLY A 176 -1.05 25.75 -0.40
N LEU A 177 -1.82 25.38 -1.44
CA LEU A 177 -2.00 24.00 -1.91
C LEU A 177 -1.29 23.80 -3.24
N SER A 178 -0.54 22.73 -3.35
CA SER A 178 0.02 22.22 -4.61
C SER A 178 -0.46 20.78 -4.82
N GLU A 179 -0.98 20.52 -6.01
CA GLU A 179 -1.48 19.19 -6.38
C GLU A 179 -0.93 18.79 -7.75
N GLY A 180 -0.60 17.53 -7.89
CA GLY A 180 -0.22 16.97 -9.19
C GLY A 180 -0.25 15.46 -9.23
N ARG A 181 0.03 14.93 -10.42
CA ARG A 181 0.02 13.51 -10.72
C ARG A 181 1.34 13.11 -11.37
N ALA A 182 1.81 11.94 -11.03
CA ALA A 182 2.99 11.34 -11.64
C ALA A 182 2.84 9.84 -11.76
N VAL A 183 3.76 9.25 -12.51
CA VAL A 183 3.94 7.80 -12.61
C VAL A 183 5.29 7.46 -12.00
N ALA A 184 5.31 6.45 -11.14
CA ALA A 184 6.52 5.88 -10.60
C ALA A 184 6.55 4.38 -10.86
N CYS A 185 7.72 3.84 -11.15
CA CYS A 185 7.96 2.42 -11.37
C CYS A 185 8.87 1.86 -10.28
N ALA A 186 8.47 0.71 -9.74
CA ALA A 186 9.21 0.03 -8.69
C ALA A 186 10.45 -0.65 -9.25
N GLY A 187 11.60 -0.41 -8.63
CA GLY A 187 12.79 -1.20 -8.84
C GLY A 187 12.87 -2.36 -7.85
N THR A 188 13.56 -3.43 -8.22
CA THR A 188 13.82 -4.60 -7.35
C THR A 188 14.61 -4.24 -6.09
N ASP A 189 15.29 -3.08 -6.11
CA ASP A 189 16.03 -2.52 -4.96
C ASP A 189 15.15 -1.76 -3.97
N GLY A 190 13.82 -1.74 -4.16
CA GLY A 190 12.85 -0.99 -3.33
C GLY A 190 12.83 0.51 -3.57
N LYS A 191 13.46 0.99 -4.64
CA LYS A 191 13.43 2.41 -5.02
C LYS A 191 12.42 2.64 -6.13
N TRP A 192 11.57 3.63 -5.95
CA TRP A 192 10.63 4.11 -6.95
C TRP A 192 11.27 5.19 -7.81
N ARG A 193 11.25 5.00 -9.11
CA ARG A 193 11.85 5.88 -10.12
C ARG A 193 10.78 6.47 -11.03
N PRO A 194 11.06 7.58 -11.76
CA PRO A 194 10.11 8.10 -12.74
C PRO A 194 9.73 7.01 -13.74
N GLY A 195 8.43 6.85 -13.95
CA GLY A 195 7.88 6.04 -15.02
C GLY A 195 7.88 6.79 -16.36
N PRO A 196 7.49 6.12 -17.45
CA PRO A 196 7.32 6.77 -18.73
C PRO A 196 6.32 7.92 -18.59
N GLU A 197 6.67 9.09 -19.16
CA GLU A 197 5.83 10.28 -19.12
C GLU A 197 4.51 9.97 -19.84
N VAL A 198 3.46 9.77 -19.04
CA VAL A 198 2.12 9.86 -19.59
C VAL A 198 1.91 11.34 -19.90
N ARG A 199 1.99 11.72 -21.17
CA ARG A 199 1.59 13.04 -21.65
C ARG A 199 0.12 13.24 -21.24
N LEU A 200 -0.08 13.82 -20.06
CA LEU A 200 -1.38 14.29 -19.66
C LEU A 200 -1.64 15.48 -20.54
N GLY A 201 -2.55 15.32 -21.51
CA GLY A 201 -2.95 16.39 -22.40
C GLY A 201 -3.26 17.64 -21.56
N GLN A 202 -2.54 18.70 -21.83
CA GLN A 202 -2.89 20.04 -21.37
C GLN A 202 -4.28 20.35 -21.95
N ARG A 203 -5.25 20.49 -21.10
CA ARG A 203 -6.53 21.13 -21.41
C ARG A 203 -6.64 22.39 -20.60
#